data_cf8c4d3e321a0366352cca1f8e0bba1f
#
_entry.id   cf8c4d3e321a0366352cca1f8e0bba1f
#
_cell.length_a   1.000
_cell.length_b   1.000
_cell.length_c   1.000
_cell.angle_alpha   90.00
_cell.angle_beta   90.00
_cell.angle_gamma   90.00
#
_symmetry.space_group_name_H-M   'P 1'
#
loop_
_entity.id
_entity.type
_entity.pdbx_description
1 polymer ?
#
loop_
_entity_poly.entity_id
_entity_poly.type
_entity_poly.pdbx_seq_one_letter_code
_entity_poly.pdbx_strand_id
1 'polypeptide(L)'
;MPVDQRGEDLEDRSLDFAARVGKLVEALPDTRLGRHVAGQLVRSGTSPAPNYAEARAAESKKDFIHKLGIALKELRESRVWIKLILKSDMLPALSLIHI
;
A
#
# COMPACT_ATOMS: atom_id res chain seq x y z
N MET A 1 11.00 25.02 -15.61
CA MET A 1 9.85 24.12 -15.69
C MET A 1 9.19 23.99 -14.34
N PRO A 2 7.91 24.23 -14.28
CA PRO A 2 7.22 23.98 -13.01
C PRO A 2 7.25 22.48 -12.69
N VAL A 3 7.50 22.19 -11.43
CA VAL A 3 7.49 20.82 -10.95
C VAL A 3 6.04 20.34 -10.96
N ASP A 4 5.83 19.08 -11.37
CA ASP A 4 4.51 18.46 -11.30
C ASP A 4 4.16 18.17 -9.84
N GLN A 5 3.56 19.13 -9.17
CA GLN A 5 3.20 19.01 -7.77
C GLN A 5 2.20 17.89 -7.52
N ARG A 6 1.29 17.63 -8.47
CA ARG A 6 0.32 16.52 -8.36
C ARG A 6 1.04 15.18 -8.35
N GLY A 7 2.04 15.02 -9.21
CA GLY A 7 2.83 13.80 -9.25
C GLY A 7 3.62 13.60 -7.98
N GLU A 8 4.22 14.66 -7.45
CA GLU A 8 4.93 14.61 -6.18
C GLU A 8 3.99 14.32 -5.01
N ASP A 9 2.79 14.93 -5.00
CA ASP A 9 1.81 14.68 -3.97
C ASP A 9 1.38 13.21 -3.94
N LEU A 10 1.15 12.61 -5.10
CA LEU A 10 0.78 11.20 -5.19
C LEU A 10 1.92 10.29 -4.75
N GLU A 11 3.15 10.65 -5.09
CA GLU A 11 4.31 9.91 -4.65
C GLU A 11 4.44 9.96 -3.14
N ASP A 12 4.29 11.15 -2.54
CA ASP A 12 4.35 11.33 -1.10
C ASP A 12 3.21 10.59 -0.40
N ARG A 13 2.00 10.63 -0.95
CA ARG A 13 0.87 9.90 -0.40
C ARG A 13 1.08 8.39 -0.46
N SER A 14 1.71 7.91 -1.54
CA SER A 14 2.04 6.50 -1.68
C SER A 14 3.07 6.07 -0.64
N LEU A 15 4.03 6.94 -0.33
CA LEU A 15 5.01 6.70 0.73
C LEU A 15 4.39 6.75 2.11
N ASP A 16 3.48 7.69 2.35
CA ASP A 16 2.74 7.75 3.61
C ASP A 16 1.90 6.49 3.82
N PHE A 17 1.25 6.03 2.76
CA PHE A 17 0.50 4.77 2.78
C PHE A 17 1.42 3.60 3.13
N ALA A 18 2.57 3.51 2.46
CA ALA A 18 3.55 2.45 2.73
C ALA A 18 4.01 2.47 4.19
N ALA A 19 4.27 3.65 4.74
CA ALA A 19 4.68 3.79 6.13
C ALA A 19 3.58 3.36 7.09
N ARG A 20 2.32 3.70 6.81
CA ARG A 20 1.19 3.27 7.62
C ARG A 20 0.98 1.76 7.54
N VAL A 21 1.14 1.19 6.36
CA VAL A 21 1.11 -0.27 6.17
C VAL A 21 2.18 -0.92 7.02
N GLY A 22 3.39 -0.36 7.03
CA GLY A 22 4.48 -0.88 7.85
C GLY A 22 4.12 -0.93 9.33
N LYS A 23 3.53 0.14 9.85
CA LYS A 23 3.08 0.19 11.24
C LYS A 23 1.98 -0.83 11.53
N LEU A 24 1.04 -0.96 10.60
CA LEU A 24 -0.06 -1.91 10.73
C LEU A 24 0.47 -3.34 10.77
N VAL A 25 1.38 -3.67 9.87
CA VAL A 25 1.98 -5.00 9.77
C VAL A 25 2.73 -5.37 11.05
N GLU A 26 3.46 -4.41 11.62
CA GLU A 26 4.18 -4.64 12.88
C GLU A 26 3.23 -4.89 14.06
N ALA A 27 2.01 -4.40 13.99
CA ALA A 27 1.00 -4.59 15.03
C ALA A 27 0.20 -5.88 14.89
N LEU A 28 0.33 -6.61 13.79
CA LEU A 28 -0.42 -7.85 13.56
C LEU A 28 0.06 -8.95 14.50
N PRO A 29 -0.84 -9.85 14.92
CA PRO A 29 -0.46 -10.91 15.86
C PRO A 29 0.49 -11.92 15.22
N ASP A 30 1.34 -12.53 16.05
CA ASP A 30 2.27 -13.57 15.62
C ASP A 30 1.55 -14.92 15.58
N THR A 31 0.54 -14.99 14.74
CA THR A 31 -0.22 -16.20 14.45
C THR A 31 0.06 -16.60 13.01
N ARG A 32 -0.36 -17.82 12.63
CA ARG A 32 -0.19 -18.26 11.24
C ARG A 32 -0.85 -17.30 10.25
N LEU A 33 -2.09 -16.92 10.52
CA LEU A 33 -2.81 -15.98 9.65
C LEU A 33 -2.19 -14.59 9.69
N GLY A 34 -1.85 -14.12 10.88
CA GLY A 34 -1.22 -12.81 11.05
C GLY A 34 0.07 -12.68 10.27
N ARG A 35 0.93 -13.70 10.35
CA ARG A 35 2.20 -13.72 9.60
C ARG A 35 1.97 -13.75 8.10
N HIS A 36 1.00 -14.55 7.63
CA HIS A 36 0.70 -14.64 6.21
C HIS A 36 0.22 -13.29 5.66
N VAL A 37 -0.76 -12.70 6.34
CA VAL A 37 -1.31 -11.41 5.93
C VAL A 37 -0.25 -10.32 6.00
N ALA A 38 0.57 -10.32 7.06
CA ALA A 38 1.65 -9.35 7.22
C ALA A 38 2.60 -9.38 6.01
N GLY A 39 3.02 -10.56 5.58
CA GLY A 39 3.91 -10.72 4.44
C GLY A 39 3.29 -10.23 3.13
N GLN A 40 2.03 -10.56 2.90
CA GLN A 40 1.31 -10.15 1.69
C GLN A 40 1.06 -8.65 1.68
N LEU A 41 0.62 -8.09 2.80
CA LEU A 41 0.28 -6.67 2.88
C LEU A 41 1.53 -5.79 2.82
N VAL A 42 2.63 -6.16 3.49
CA VAL A 42 3.84 -5.35 3.40
C VAL A 42 4.36 -5.28 1.97
N ARG A 43 4.27 -6.37 1.22
CA ARG A 43 4.64 -6.39 -0.20
C ARG A 43 3.72 -5.50 -1.03
N SER A 44 2.42 -5.74 -0.96
CA SER A 44 1.44 -5.02 -1.80
C SER A 44 1.31 -3.55 -1.39
N GLY A 45 1.47 -3.24 -0.12
CA GLY A 45 1.31 -1.87 0.40
C GLY A 45 2.54 -1.00 0.20
N THR A 46 3.72 -1.59 0.06
CA THR A 46 4.95 -0.82 -0.19
C THR A 46 5.33 -0.75 -1.66
N SER A 47 4.71 -1.56 -2.51
CA SER A 47 4.98 -1.60 -3.94
C SER A 47 4.47 -0.40 -4.74
N PRO A 48 3.32 0.20 -4.42
CA PRO A 48 2.81 1.32 -5.22
C PRO A 48 3.75 2.51 -5.30
N ALA A 49 4.43 2.88 -4.22
CA ALA A 49 5.32 4.04 -4.21
C ALA A 49 6.45 3.94 -5.24
N PRO A 50 7.28 2.88 -5.24
CA PRO A 50 8.35 2.78 -6.25
C PRO A 50 7.80 2.59 -7.66
N ASN A 51 6.70 1.86 -7.86
CA ASN A 51 6.11 1.70 -9.18
C ASN A 51 5.57 3.03 -9.72
N TYR A 52 4.96 3.84 -8.87
CA TYR A 52 4.50 5.15 -9.28
C TYR A 52 5.67 6.08 -9.60
N ALA A 53 6.74 6.05 -8.80
CA ALA A 53 7.94 6.84 -9.07
C ALA A 53 8.57 6.44 -10.41
N GLU A 54 8.61 5.15 -10.71
CA GLU A 54 9.10 4.65 -12.00
C GLU A 54 8.19 5.10 -13.15
N ALA A 55 6.87 5.12 -12.91
CA ALA A 55 5.91 5.60 -13.91
C ALA A 55 6.19 7.07 -14.27
N ARG A 56 6.45 7.91 -13.27
CA ARG A 56 6.76 9.32 -13.50
C ARG A 56 8.04 9.52 -14.29
N ALA A 57 8.98 8.60 -14.18
CA ALA A 57 10.26 8.64 -14.90
C ALA A 57 10.21 7.86 -16.21
N ALA A 58 9.04 7.36 -16.60
CA ALA A 58 8.91 6.52 -17.79
C ALA A 58 9.26 7.29 -19.08
N GLU A 59 9.92 6.62 -20.00
CA GLU A 59 10.36 7.20 -21.26
C GLU A 59 9.25 7.23 -22.31
N SER A 60 8.18 6.47 -22.12
CA SER A 60 7.08 6.39 -23.07
C SER A 60 5.74 6.36 -22.32
N LYS A 61 4.70 6.77 -23.04
CA LYS A 61 3.33 6.69 -22.52
C LYS A 61 2.94 5.25 -22.20
N LYS A 62 3.36 4.31 -23.05
CA LYS A 62 3.08 2.89 -22.85
C LYS A 62 3.70 2.38 -21.55
N ASP A 63 4.94 2.75 -21.29
CA ASP A 63 5.65 2.36 -20.08
C ASP A 63 5.02 3.01 -18.84
N PHE A 64 4.63 4.28 -18.95
CA PHE A 64 3.92 5.00 -17.88
C PHE A 64 2.63 4.26 -17.50
N ILE A 65 1.81 3.91 -18.49
CA ILE A 65 0.54 3.22 -18.26
C ILE A 65 0.77 1.85 -17.63
N HIS A 66 1.81 1.13 -18.08
CA HIS A 66 2.15 -0.18 -17.56
C HIS A 66 2.52 -0.09 -16.06
N LYS A 67 3.42 0.82 -15.73
CA LYS A 67 3.88 0.99 -14.33
C LYS A 67 2.77 1.49 -13.42
N LEU A 68 1.95 2.40 -13.92
CA LEU A 68 0.79 2.90 -13.17
C LEU A 68 -0.20 1.77 -12.91
N GLY A 69 -0.42 0.91 -13.89
CA GLY A 69 -1.29 -0.26 -13.76
C GLY A 69 -0.83 -1.21 -12.66
N ILE A 70 0.50 -1.43 -12.56
CA ILE A 70 1.06 -2.26 -11.49
C ILE A 70 0.78 -1.61 -10.12
N ALA A 71 1.00 -0.31 -9.98
CA ALA A 71 0.74 0.39 -8.73
C ALA A 71 -0.73 0.25 -8.31
N LEU A 72 -1.66 0.42 -9.24
CA LEU A 72 -3.10 0.28 -8.97
C LEU A 72 -3.48 -1.13 -8.57
N LYS A 73 -2.91 -2.13 -9.24
CA LYS A 73 -3.14 -3.54 -8.92
C LYS A 73 -2.72 -3.84 -7.48
N GLU A 74 -1.56 -3.35 -7.08
CA GLU A 74 -1.03 -3.58 -5.74
C GLU A 74 -1.86 -2.86 -4.67
N LEU A 75 -2.37 -1.67 -4.97
CA LEU A 75 -3.29 -0.97 -4.06
C LEU A 75 -4.58 -1.74 -3.85
N ARG A 76 -5.14 -2.31 -4.92
CA ARG A 76 -6.35 -3.13 -4.84
C ARG A 76 -6.12 -4.37 -3.99
N GLU A 77 -4.97 -5.02 -4.15
CA GLU A 77 -4.62 -6.17 -3.33
C GLU A 77 -4.50 -5.78 -1.86
N SER A 78 -3.83 -4.67 -1.57
CA SER A 78 -3.69 -4.16 -0.20
C SER A 78 -5.05 -3.93 0.46
N ARG A 79 -6.01 -3.40 -0.30
CA ARG A 79 -7.36 -3.18 0.19
C ARG A 79 -8.00 -4.48 0.67
N VAL A 80 -7.80 -5.56 -0.08
CA VAL A 80 -8.36 -6.87 0.30
C VAL A 80 -7.74 -7.39 1.59
N TRP A 81 -6.42 -7.27 1.74
CA TRP A 81 -5.74 -7.70 2.95
C TRP A 81 -6.18 -6.89 4.18
N ILE A 82 -6.35 -5.58 4.02
CA ILE A 82 -6.84 -4.71 5.10
C ILE A 82 -8.25 -5.12 5.51
N LYS A 83 -9.13 -5.39 4.55
CA LYS A 83 -10.47 -5.87 4.85
C LYS A 83 -10.45 -7.19 5.61
N LEU A 84 -9.55 -8.09 5.26
CA LEU A 84 -9.41 -9.37 5.95
C LEU A 84 -8.96 -9.15 7.41
N ILE A 85 -8.03 -8.24 7.63
CA ILE A 85 -7.58 -7.89 8.97
C ILE A 85 -8.76 -7.43 9.83
N LEU A 86 -9.58 -6.55 9.29
CA LEU A 86 -10.75 -6.03 10.00
C LEU A 86 -11.78 -7.12 10.30
N LYS A 87 -12.05 -7.99 9.33
CA LYS A 87 -13.04 -9.06 9.48
C LYS A 87 -12.57 -10.16 10.44
N SER A 88 -11.27 -10.31 10.60
CA SER A 88 -10.70 -11.38 11.44
C SER A 88 -10.36 -10.93 12.87
N ASP A 89 -10.71 -9.71 13.22
CA ASP A 89 -10.43 -9.13 14.54
C ASP A 89 -8.97 -9.29 14.98
N MET A 90 -8.05 -9.15 14.01
CA MET A 90 -6.63 -9.27 14.29
C MET A 90 -6.05 -8.12 15.11
N LEU A 91 -6.78 -7.02 15.21
CA LEU A 91 -6.36 -5.83 15.94
C LEU A 91 -7.44 -5.42 16.95
N PRO A 92 -7.46 -6.03 18.13
CA PRO A 92 -8.47 -5.71 19.15
C PRO A 92 -8.55 -4.22 19.49
N ALA A 93 -7.40 -3.52 19.47
CA ALA A 93 -7.37 -2.08 19.74
C ALA A 93 -8.15 -1.29 18.69
N LEU A 94 -8.12 -1.72 17.42
CA LEU A 94 -8.92 -1.08 16.37
C LEU A 94 -10.40 -1.33 16.56
N SER A 95 -10.76 -2.55 16.97
CA SER A 95 -12.15 -2.89 17.28
C SER A 95 -12.70 -1.99 18.39
N LEU A 96 -11.90 -1.70 19.41
CA LEU A 96 -12.29 -0.82 20.51
C LEU A 96 -12.51 0.61 20.04
N ILE A 97 -11.75 1.08 19.08
CA ILE A 97 -11.88 2.45 18.55
C ILE A 97 -13.20 2.62 17.80
N HIS A 98 -13.72 1.56 17.20
CA HIS A 98 -14.95 1.61 16.42
C HIS A 98 -16.22 1.38 17.24
N ILE A 99 -16.07 1.14 18.50
CA ILE A 99 -17.17 1.07 19.43
C ILE A 99 -17.52 2.49 19.88
#